data_c8f6ea288e3ad09bd2cd6121ff008693
#
_entry.id   c8f6ea288e3ad09bd2cd6121ff008693
#
_cell.length_a   1.000
_cell.length_b   1.000
_cell.length_c   1.000
_cell.angle_alpha   90.00
_cell.angle_beta   90.00
_cell.angle_gamma   90.00
#
_symmetry.space_group_name_H-M   'P 1'
#
loop_
_entity.id
_entity.type
_entity.pdbx_description
1 polymer ?
#
loop_
_entity_poly.entity_id
_entity_poly.type
_entity_poly.pdbx_seq_one_letter_code
_entity_poly.pdbx_strand_id
1 'polypeptide(L)' 'MRILIAEDDQVLADGLLRTLRASGAVVDHVASGSEADPALMTNNEFDLLIL' A
#
# COMPACT_ATOMS: atom_id res chain seq x y z
N MET A 1 -12.34 -1.01 -1.81
CA MET A 1 -11.38 -0.99 -0.69
C MET A 1 -10.04 -0.44 -1.18
N ARG A 2 -9.51 0.50 -0.46
CA ARG A 2 -8.23 1.12 -0.83
C ARG A 2 -7.15 0.77 0.18
N ILE A 3 -6.02 0.27 -0.31
CA ILE A 3 -4.95 -0.27 0.53
C ILE A 3 -3.65 0.46 0.21
N LEU A 4 -2.92 0.84 1.25
CA LEU A 4 -1.56 1.37 1.11
C LEU A 4 -0.58 0.35 1.63
N ILE A 5 0.42 0.00 0.81
CA ILE A 5 1.50 -0.90 1.18
C ILE A 5 2.80 -0.12 1.28
N ALA A 6 3.43 -0.17 2.45
CA ALA A 6 4.77 0.39 2.66
C ALA A 6 5.75 -0.77 2.82
N GLU A 7 6.48 -1.09 1.76
CA GLU A 7 7.41 -2.22 1.74
C GLU A 7 8.58 -1.90 0.83
N ASP A 8 9.81 -2.03 1.34
CA ASP A 8 11.02 -1.76 0.57
C ASP A 8 11.49 -2.95 -0.27
N ASP A 9 11.02 -4.14 0.02
CA ASP A 9 11.29 -5.32 -0.81
C ASP A 9 10.31 -5.35 -1.98
N GLN A 10 10.81 -5.04 -3.17
CA GLN A 10 9.96 -4.93 -4.35
C GLN A 10 9.34 -6.27 -4.76
N VAL A 11 10.04 -7.36 -4.54
CA VAL A 11 9.51 -8.68 -4.88
C VAL A 11 8.30 -9.00 -4.01
N LEU A 12 8.43 -8.74 -2.72
CA LEU A 12 7.33 -8.96 -1.78
C LEU A 12 6.16 -8.03 -2.07
N ALA A 13 6.45 -6.76 -2.28
CA ALA A 13 5.43 -5.77 -2.60
C ALA A 13 4.67 -6.13 -3.87
N ASP A 14 5.38 -6.58 -4.90
CA ASP A 14 4.76 -6.97 -6.17
C ASP A 14 3.79 -8.13 -5.98
N GLY A 15 4.17 -9.12 -5.18
CA GLY A 15 3.30 -10.24 -4.86
C GLY A 15 2.03 -9.82 -4.14
N LEU A 16 2.18 -8.93 -3.16
CA LEU A 16 1.03 -8.38 -2.44
C LEU A 16 0.12 -7.57 -3.35
N LEU A 17 0.70 -6.72 -4.18
CA LEU A 17 -0.07 -5.91 -5.13
C LEU A 17 -0.91 -6.78 -6.05
N ARG A 18 -0.32 -7.80 -6.63
CA ARG A 18 -1.02 -8.70 -7.54
C ARG A 18 -2.17 -9.41 -6.85
N THR A 19 -1.92 -9.93 -5.66
CA THR A 19 -2.93 -10.67 -4.90
C THR A 19 -4.11 -9.77 -4.54
N LEU A 20 -3.81 -8.59 -4.02
CA LEU A 20 -4.87 -7.68 -3.56
C LEU A 20 -5.64 -7.07 -4.72
N ARG A 21 -4.97 -6.73 -5.82
CA ARG A 21 -5.65 -6.22 -7.00
C ARG A 21 -6.55 -7.27 -7.64
N ALA A 22 -6.14 -8.53 -7.59
CA ALA A 22 -6.96 -9.61 -8.11
C ALA A 22 -8.27 -9.76 -7.34
N SER A 23 -8.31 -9.33 -6.09
CA SER A 23 -9.53 -9.35 -5.28
C SER A 23 -10.42 -8.13 -5.51
N GLY A 24 -10.00 -7.19 -6.34
CA GLY A 24 -10.77 -5.99 -6.64
C GLY A 24 -10.39 -4.75 -5.85
N ALA A 25 -9.36 -4.83 -5.01
CA ALA A 25 -8.91 -3.69 -4.22
C ALA A 25 -8.11 -2.70 -5.07
N VAL A 26 -8.19 -1.44 -4.69
CA VAL A 26 -7.29 -0.41 -5.20
C VAL A 26 -6.08 -0.35 -4.27
N VAL A 27 -4.89 -0.56 -4.81
CA VAL A 27 -3.68 -0.69 -4.00
C VAL A 27 -2.64 0.31 -4.45
N ASP A 28 -2.13 1.09 -3.50
CA ASP A 28 -0.99 1.98 -3.70
C ASP A 28 0.21 1.42 -2.97
N HIS A 29 1.40 1.71 -3.47
CA HIS A 29 2.64 1.21 -2.89
C HIS A 29 3.66 2.33 -2.72
N VAL A 30 4.29 2.37 -1.56
CA VAL A 30 5.45 3.22 -1.28
C VAL A 30 6.58 2.36 -0.76
N ALA A 31 7.83 2.84 -0.94
CA ALA A 31 9.00 2.03 -0.65
C ALA A 31 9.31 1.93 0.85
N SER A 32 8.81 2.84 1.66
CA SER A 32 9.10 2.84 3.09
C SER A 32 7.97 3.46 3.89
N GLY A 33 7.95 3.15 5.18
CA GLY A 33 6.97 3.71 6.09
C GLY A 33 7.07 5.22 6.21
N SER A 34 8.27 5.79 6.06
CA SER A 34 8.44 7.24 6.11
C SER A 34 7.78 7.93 4.91
N GLU A 35 7.69 7.25 3.78
CA GLU A 35 6.95 7.76 2.64
C GLU A 35 5.43 7.60 2.84
N ALA A 36 5.02 6.57 3.55
CA ALA A 36 3.62 6.32 3.83
C ALA A 36 3.02 7.36 4.76
N ASP A 37 3.78 7.82 5.75
CA ASP A 37 3.28 8.76 6.75
C ASP A 37 2.69 10.03 6.14
N PRO A 38 3.37 10.74 5.24
CA PRO A 38 2.78 11.93 4.61
C PRO A 38 1.52 11.60 3.81
N ALA A 39 1.50 10.46 3.15
CA ALA A 39 0.32 10.05 2.37
C ALA A 39 -0.88 9.84 3.27
N LEU A 40 -0.70 9.20 4.42
CA LEU A 40 -1.77 8.96 5.38
C LEU A 40 -2.28 10.28 5.96
N MET A 41 -1.38 11.17 6.31
CA MET A 41 -1.76 12.46 6.88
C MET A 41 -2.48 13.35 5.87
N THR A 42 -2.14 13.22 4.60
CA THR A 42 -2.71 14.07 3.56
C THR A 42 -4.06 13.57 3.10
N ASN A 43 -4.18 12.28 2.82
CA ASN A 43 -5.37 11.73 2.20
C ASN A 43 -6.34 11.10 3.18
N ASN A 44 -5.83 10.31 4.10
CA ASN A 44 -6.66 9.63 5.09
C ASN A 44 -7.81 8.83 4.44
N GLU A 45 -7.57 8.29 3.26
CA GLU A 45 -8.59 7.61 2.46
C GLU A 45 -8.39 6.10 2.38
N PHE A 46 -7.39 5.58 3.07
CA PHE A 46 -7.06 4.16 3.00
C PHE A 46 -7.85 3.37 4.03
N ASP A 47 -8.39 2.24 3.59
CA ASP A 47 -9.10 1.32 4.48
C ASP A 47 -8.15 0.41 5.23
N LEU A 48 -6.98 0.15 4.66
CA LEU A 48 -5.99 -0.75 5.25
C LEU A 48 -4.59 -0.26 4.96
N LEU A 49 -3.72 -0.40 5.95
CA LEU A 49 -2.30 -0.07 5.83
C LEU A 49 -1.48 -1.32 6.12
N ILE A 50 -0.56 -1.66 5.22
CA ILE A 50 0.39 -2.77 5.38
C ILE A 50 1.80 -2.18 5.44
N LEU A 51 2.50 -2.44 6.53
CA LEU A 51 3.86 -1.95 6.75
C LEU A 51 4.89 -3.05 6.76
#